data_b32b704139485117f06b9c308a69a043
#
_entry.id   b32b704139485117f06b9c308a69a043
#
_cell.length_a   1.000
_cell.length_b   1.000
_cell.length_c   1.000
_cell.angle_alpha   90.00
_cell.angle_beta   90.00
_cell.angle_gamma   90.00
#
_symmetry.space_group_name_H-M   'P 1'
#
loop_
_entity.id
_entity.type
_entity.pdbx_description
1 polymer ?
#
loop_
_entity_poly.entity_id
_entity_poly.type
_entity_poly.pdbx_seq_one_letter_code
_entity_poly.pdbx_strand_id
1 'polypeptide(L)'
;MTWTEYIAGRVWTARGPLACLLWPLTLISRMWIHIRALSFAWGWRPTIRLPVPVIVVGNVLTGGTGKTPIVIQLVEHFQSQGWQTGVIARAYQAAEEPVLEVMADSSPAVAGDEPLLVKQRCGVPVFTGRERALAAQALLNAYPDTQLIISDDGLQHAALHHDIAVCVFDDRGLGNGWLLPAGPLRETWPRAATEGVSQHLVHTGTLPFGDSHAVKRKLSGTARNGLGERRELSSWHGKQVQALAAIARPALFFSSLEMAGLILVDKQALPDHADLSAWKPASDLAVFCTEKDAVKLWPHLPSAWAVPLDCELPPALLAELVAQVQRLSSPHGQKTT
;
A
#
# COMPACT_ATOMS: atom_id res chain seq x y z
N MET A 1 -4.92 3.90 23.26
CA MET A 1 -5.00 2.54 22.71
C MET A 1 -6.44 2.30 22.28
N THR A 2 -6.70 2.25 20.99
CA THR A 2 -8.03 1.99 20.45
C THR A 2 -8.41 0.51 20.65
N TRP A 3 -9.72 0.19 20.60
CA TRP A 3 -10.19 -1.20 20.64
C TRP A 3 -9.55 -2.06 19.56
N THR A 4 -9.31 -1.50 18.38
CA THR A 4 -8.65 -2.17 17.27
C THR A 4 -7.18 -2.49 17.57
N GLU A 5 -6.44 -1.61 18.20
CA GLU A 5 -5.04 -1.85 18.61
C GLU A 5 -4.95 -2.91 19.73
N TYR A 6 -5.90 -2.89 20.67
CA TYR A 6 -5.98 -3.90 21.72
C TYR A 6 -6.26 -5.30 21.14
N ILE A 7 -7.24 -5.40 20.24
CA ILE A 7 -7.58 -6.65 19.56
C ILE A 7 -6.39 -7.11 18.70
N ALA A 8 -5.80 -6.24 17.91
CA ALA A 8 -4.65 -6.56 17.07
C ALA A 8 -3.46 -7.09 17.90
N GLY A 9 -3.16 -6.47 19.02
CA GLY A 9 -2.02 -6.83 19.86
C GLY A 9 -2.22 -8.14 20.68
N ARG A 10 -3.43 -8.49 21.07
CA ARG A 10 -3.69 -9.65 21.95
C ARG A 10 -4.45 -10.79 21.30
N VAL A 11 -5.39 -10.48 20.41
CA VAL A 11 -6.26 -11.50 19.80
C VAL A 11 -5.62 -12.08 18.56
N TRP A 12 -4.97 -11.26 17.74
CA TRP A 12 -4.49 -11.67 16.43
C TRP A 12 -3.08 -12.24 16.43
N THR A 13 -2.33 -12.11 17.54
CA THR A 13 -0.96 -12.65 17.63
C THR A 13 -0.92 -14.10 18.11
N ALA A 14 -1.89 -14.52 18.93
CA ALA A 14 -1.94 -15.86 19.49
C ALA A 14 -3.38 -16.38 19.61
N ARG A 15 -3.53 -17.70 19.71
CA ARG A 15 -4.82 -18.37 19.90
C ARG A 15 -5.21 -18.40 21.39
N GLY A 16 -5.27 -17.21 22.00
CA GLY A 16 -5.67 -17.04 23.39
C GLY A 16 -7.20 -17.21 23.62
N PRO A 17 -7.67 -17.16 24.90
CA PRO A 17 -9.09 -17.39 25.24
C PRO A 17 -10.04 -16.49 24.46
N LEU A 18 -9.72 -15.20 24.32
CA LEU A 18 -10.55 -14.24 23.59
C LEU A 18 -10.59 -14.54 22.09
N ALA A 19 -9.47 -14.96 21.48
CA ALA A 19 -9.44 -15.40 20.09
C ALA A 19 -10.33 -16.65 19.90
N CYS A 20 -10.26 -17.61 20.83
CA CYS A 20 -11.13 -18.81 20.82
C CYS A 20 -12.60 -18.46 20.96
N LEU A 21 -12.95 -17.48 21.81
CA LEU A 21 -14.32 -17.00 21.96
C LEU A 21 -14.86 -16.38 20.68
N LEU A 22 -14.02 -15.67 19.92
CA LEU A 22 -14.39 -15.05 18.65
C LEU A 22 -14.33 -16.03 17.47
N TRP A 23 -13.70 -17.21 17.63
CA TRP A 23 -13.48 -18.15 16.54
C TRP A 23 -14.77 -18.60 15.81
N PRO A 24 -15.91 -18.87 16.49
CA PRO A 24 -17.15 -19.26 15.80
C PRO A 24 -17.61 -18.19 14.78
N LEU A 25 -17.35 -16.90 15.04
CA LEU A 25 -17.69 -15.82 14.12
C LEU A 25 -16.86 -15.85 12.84
N THR A 26 -15.67 -16.48 12.88
CA THR A 26 -14.84 -16.64 11.68
C THR A 26 -15.51 -17.59 10.67
N LEU A 27 -16.38 -18.48 11.11
CA LEU A 27 -17.13 -19.36 10.20
C LEU A 27 -18.07 -18.55 9.31
N ILE A 28 -18.65 -17.46 9.82
CA ILE A 28 -19.49 -16.53 9.06
C ILE A 28 -18.63 -15.83 8.02
N SER A 29 -17.47 -15.32 8.42
CA SER A 29 -16.52 -14.68 7.50
C SER A 29 -16.05 -15.65 6.42
N ARG A 30 -15.73 -16.90 6.79
CA ARG A 30 -15.33 -17.95 5.85
C ARG A 30 -16.45 -18.30 4.87
N MET A 31 -17.68 -18.46 5.36
CA MET A 31 -18.83 -18.71 4.51
C MET A 31 -19.07 -17.56 3.54
N TRP A 32 -18.98 -16.31 3.99
CA TRP A 32 -19.12 -15.14 3.14
C TRP A 32 -18.06 -15.07 2.04
N ILE A 33 -16.78 -15.30 2.39
CA ILE A 33 -15.68 -15.37 1.42
C ILE A 33 -15.95 -16.45 0.39
N HIS A 34 -16.40 -17.63 0.83
CA HIS A 34 -16.68 -18.76 -0.06
C HIS A 34 -17.87 -18.49 -1.00
N ILE A 35 -18.99 -17.99 -0.47
CA ILE A 35 -20.15 -17.61 -1.28
C ILE A 35 -19.78 -16.56 -2.31
N ARG A 36 -18.99 -15.56 -1.90
CA ARG A 36 -18.51 -14.54 -2.82
C ARG A 36 -17.62 -15.14 -3.92
N ALA A 37 -16.68 -16.01 -3.57
CA ALA A 37 -15.83 -16.68 -4.55
C ALA A 37 -16.67 -17.51 -5.55
N LEU A 38 -17.65 -18.28 -5.07
CA LEU A 38 -18.58 -19.05 -5.92
C LEU A 38 -19.41 -18.15 -6.84
N SER A 39 -19.84 -16.97 -6.36
CA SER A 39 -20.63 -16.04 -7.19
C SER A 39 -19.86 -15.52 -8.41
N PHE A 40 -18.54 -15.38 -8.32
CA PHE A 40 -17.68 -15.07 -9.47
C PHE A 40 -17.38 -16.32 -10.31
N ALA A 41 -17.08 -17.47 -9.68
CA ALA A 41 -16.79 -18.72 -10.38
C ALA A 41 -17.97 -19.22 -11.23
N TRP A 42 -19.21 -19.01 -10.76
CA TRP A 42 -20.44 -19.38 -11.50
C TRP A 42 -20.90 -18.29 -12.47
N GLY A 43 -20.16 -17.18 -12.60
CA GLY A 43 -20.51 -16.09 -13.51
C GLY A 43 -21.69 -15.23 -13.07
N TRP A 44 -22.21 -15.38 -11.83
CA TRP A 44 -23.27 -14.51 -11.31
C TRP A 44 -22.79 -13.07 -11.14
N ARG A 45 -21.50 -12.89 -10.91
CA ARG A 45 -20.84 -11.60 -10.90
C ARG A 45 -19.77 -11.58 -11.97
N PRO A 46 -19.74 -10.56 -12.85
CA PRO A 46 -18.74 -10.50 -13.90
C PRO A 46 -17.37 -10.16 -13.32
N THR A 47 -16.34 -10.79 -13.85
CA THR A 47 -14.95 -10.37 -13.69
C THR A 47 -14.53 -9.67 -14.97
N ILE A 48 -14.15 -8.42 -14.86
CA ILE A 48 -13.73 -7.59 -16.00
C ILE A 48 -12.25 -7.84 -16.25
N ARG A 49 -11.91 -8.20 -17.48
CA ARG A 49 -10.54 -8.21 -18.01
C ARG A 49 -10.28 -6.93 -18.76
N LEU A 50 -9.11 -6.35 -18.53
CA LEU A 50 -8.66 -5.16 -19.24
C LEU A 50 -7.79 -5.55 -20.46
N PRO A 51 -7.66 -4.65 -21.44
CA PRO A 51 -6.79 -4.88 -22.60
C PRO A 51 -5.30 -4.77 -22.27
N VAL A 52 -4.94 -4.40 -21.06
CA VAL A 52 -3.56 -4.24 -20.58
C VAL A 52 -3.33 -5.12 -19.36
N PRO A 53 -2.09 -5.58 -19.11
CA PRO A 53 -1.73 -6.33 -17.92
C PRO A 53 -2.05 -5.57 -16.63
N VAL A 54 -2.43 -6.33 -15.59
CA VAL A 54 -2.73 -5.79 -14.26
C VAL A 54 -1.86 -6.49 -13.22
N ILE A 55 -1.03 -5.71 -12.53
CA ILE A 55 -0.32 -6.14 -11.32
C ILE A 55 -1.10 -5.70 -10.10
N VAL A 56 -1.47 -6.63 -9.23
CA VAL A 56 -2.06 -6.30 -7.93
C VAL A 56 -1.00 -6.42 -6.85
N VAL A 57 -0.80 -5.35 -6.09
CA VAL A 57 -0.02 -5.37 -4.84
C VAL A 57 -0.99 -5.38 -3.68
N GLY A 58 -0.89 -6.37 -2.82
CA GLY A 58 -1.83 -6.48 -1.72
C GLY A 58 -1.34 -7.37 -0.59
N ASN A 59 -2.15 -7.54 0.43
CA ASN A 59 -1.87 -8.43 1.54
C ASN A 59 -3.13 -9.19 1.97
N VAL A 60 -2.92 -10.28 2.68
CA VAL A 60 -4.00 -11.08 3.25
C VAL A 60 -4.32 -10.70 4.70
N LEU A 61 -3.53 -9.80 5.30
CA LEU A 61 -3.66 -9.34 6.67
C LEU A 61 -4.42 -8.02 6.76
N THR A 62 -5.05 -7.79 7.89
CA THR A 62 -5.57 -6.46 8.24
C THR A 62 -4.43 -5.56 8.75
N GLY A 63 -4.48 -4.28 8.37
CA GLY A 63 -3.50 -3.26 8.75
C GLY A 63 -2.36 -3.09 7.76
N GLY A 64 -1.51 -2.09 8.00
CA GLY A 64 -0.41 -1.71 7.12
C GLY A 64 0.71 -2.75 7.10
N THR A 65 1.06 -3.23 5.91
CA THR A 65 2.21 -4.12 5.65
C THR A 65 3.29 -3.44 4.81
N GLY A 66 3.14 -2.15 4.51
CA GLY A 66 4.07 -1.41 3.67
C GLY A 66 3.91 -1.64 2.17
N LYS A 67 2.66 -1.78 1.69
CA LYS A 67 2.32 -1.95 0.27
C LYS A 67 2.68 -0.75 -0.59
N THR A 68 2.26 0.43 -0.18
CA THR A 68 2.39 1.66 -0.98
C THR A 68 3.84 1.98 -1.41
N PRO A 69 4.88 1.83 -0.57
CA PRO A 69 6.26 1.93 -1.03
C PRO A 69 6.65 0.90 -2.10
N ILE A 70 6.07 -0.32 -2.06
CA ILE A 70 6.28 -1.34 -3.09
C ILE A 70 5.59 -0.95 -4.39
N VAL A 71 4.36 -0.42 -4.32
CA VAL A 71 3.65 0.13 -5.49
C VAL A 71 4.48 1.23 -6.15
N ILE A 72 4.99 2.18 -5.36
CA ILE A 72 5.85 3.28 -5.84
C ILE A 72 7.08 2.71 -6.55
N GLN A 73 7.80 1.77 -5.93
CA GLN A 73 8.98 1.17 -6.54
C GLN A 73 8.67 0.43 -7.85
N LEU A 74 7.56 -0.30 -7.91
CA LEU A 74 7.14 -0.97 -9.15
C LEU A 74 6.83 0.06 -10.24
N VAL A 75 6.09 1.12 -9.91
CA VAL A 75 5.80 2.20 -10.87
C VAL A 75 7.09 2.83 -11.38
N GLU A 76 7.99 3.27 -10.48
CA GLU A 76 9.27 3.88 -10.83
C GLU A 76 10.12 2.93 -11.69
N HIS A 77 10.15 1.63 -11.36
CA HIS A 77 10.88 0.63 -12.13
C HIS A 77 10.33 0.46 -13.54
N PHE A 78 9.01 0.26 -13.70
CA PHE A 78 8.40 0.11 -15.02
C PHE A 78 8.52 1.39 -15.85
N GLN A 79 8.37 2.58 -15.26
CA GLN A 79 8.62 3.86 -15.93
C GLN A 79 10.06 3.96 -16.43
N SER A 80 11.06 3.54 -15.64
CA SER A 80 12.47 3.54 -16.05
C SER A 80 12.76 2.62 -17.25
N GLN A 81 11.91 1.61 -17.46
CA GLN A 81 11.93 0.72 -18.62
C GLN A 81 11.08 1.23 -19.80
N GLY A 82 10.53 2.45 -19.71
CA GLY A 82 9.73 3.07 -20.76
C GLY A 82 8.24 2.68 -20.77
N TRP A 83 7.72 1.96 -19.78
CA TRP A 83 6.32 1.59 -19.71
C TRP A 83 5.43 2.76 -19.28
N GLN A 84 4.33 2.96 -20.01
CA GLN A 84 3.27 3.89 -19.61
C GLN A 84 2.40 3.20 -18.56
N THR A 85 2.63 3.55 -17.28
CA THR A 85 1.96 2.93 -16.15
C THR A 85 0.83 3.81 -15.61
N GLY A 86 -0.27 3.18 -15.16
CA GLY A 86 -1.32 3.82 -14.39
C GLY A 86 -1.52 3.10 -13.06
N VAL A 87 -2.02 3.80 -12.05
CA VAL A 87 -2.29 3.23 -10.73
C VAL A 87 -3.76 3.35 -10.37
N ILE A 88 -4.32 2.27 -9.84
CA ILE A 88 -5.66 2.29 -9.25
C ILE A 88 -5.60 1.94 -7.77
N ALA A 89 -6.35 2.68 -6.97
CA ALA A 89 -6.37 2.49 -5.52
C ALA A 89 -7.81 2.56 -4.96
N ARG A 90 -7.98 2.21 -3.69
CA ARG A 90 -9.28 2.27 -3.04
C ARG A 90 -9.67 3.73 -2.78
N ALA A 91 -10.90 4.10 -3.09
CA ALA A 91 -11.47 5.35 -2.61
C ALA A 91 -11.51 5.30 -1.07
N TYR A 92 -10.94 6.29 -0.43
CA TYR A 92 -11.02 6.47 1.02
C TYR A 92 -12.21 7.38 1.29
N GLN A 93 -13.14 6.94 2.13
CA GLN A 93 -14.38 7.62 2.58
C GLN A 93 -15.12 8.49 1.52
N ALA A 94 -16.41 8.42 1.52
CA ALA A 94 -17.40 9.40 0.98
C ALA A 94 -16.98 10.27 -0.23
N ALA A 95 -16.23 9.77 -1.21
CA ALA A 95 -16.25 10.39 -2.53
C ALA A 95 -17.69 10.28 -3.03
N GLU A 96 -18.32 11.42 -3.30
CA GLU A 96 -19.67 11.49 -3.90
C GLU A 96 -19.66 10.79 -5.27
N GLU A 97 -18.54 10.82 -5.96
CA GLU A 97 -18.33 10.15 -7.24
C GLU A 97 -17.83 8.71 -7.08
N PRO A 98 -18.31 7.78 -7.92
CA PRO A 98 -17.91 6.38 -7.89
C PRO A 98 -16.43 6.19 -8.23
N VAL A 99 -15.84 7.09 -9.03
CA VAL A 99 -14.44 7.10 -9.48
C VAL A 99 -13.90 8.53 -9.46
N LEU A 100 -12.69 8.70 -8.94
CA LEU A 100 -11.99 9.98 -8.86
C LEU A 100 -10.60 9.86 -9.48
N GLU A 101 -10.24 10.77 -10.37
CA GLU A 101 -8.86 10.99 -10.76
C GLU A 101 -8.12 11.78 -9.67
N VAL A 102 -6.98 11.29 -9.23
CA VAL A 102 -6.16 11.94 -8.20
C VAL A 102 -5.18 12.89 -8.87
N MET A 103 -5.34 14.17 -8.61
CA MET A 103 -4.43 15.23 -9.05
C MET A 103 -3.37 15.50 -7.97
N ALA A 104 -2.24 16.11 -8.35
CA ALA A 104 -1.15 16.39 -7.40
C ALA A 104 -1.55 17.35 -6.26
N ASP A 105 -2.55 18.19 -6.50
CA ASP A 105 -3.15 19.16 -5.59
C ASP A 105 -4.48 18.69 -4.96
N SER A 106 -4.90 17.45 -5.24
CA SER A 106 -6.10 16.88 -4.62
C SER A 106 -6.01 16.90 -3.10
N SER A 107 -7.15 17.15 -2.45
CA SER A 107 -7.24 17.06 -0.99
C SER A 107 -7.03 15.62 -0.51
N PRO A 108 -6.15 15.38 0.49
CA PRO A 108 -5.98 14.05 1.08
C PRO A 108 -7.27 13.46 1.65
N ALA A 109 -8.19 14.29 2.12
CA ALA A 109 -9.48 13.87 2.65
C ALA A 109 -10.39 13.25 1.57
N VAL A 110 -10.22 13.62 0.32
CA VAL A 110 -11.00 13.15 -0.83
C VAL A 110 -10.28 12.04 -1.58
N ALA A 111 -9.01 12.27 -1.93
CA ALA A 111 -8.20 11.33 -2.72
C ALA A 111 -7.68 10.15 -1.90
N GLY A 112 -7.50 10.34 -0.59
CA GLY A 112 -6.72 9.47 0.29
C GLY A 112 -5.23 9.82 0.29
N ASP A 113 -4.59 9.64 1.43
CA ASP A 113 -3.17 9.97 1.63
C ASP A 113 -2.24 9.06 0.78
N GLU A 114 -2.53 7.78 0.65
CA GLU A 114 -1.70 6.83 -0.12
C GLU A 114 -1.79 7.06 -1.65
N PRO A 115 -2.97 7.18 -2.28
CA PRO A 115 -3.06 7.50 -3.70
C PRO A 115 -2.44 8.85 -4.06
N LEU A 116 -2.64 9.86 -3.19
CA LEU A 116 -2.05 11.18 -3.39
C LEU A 116 -0.52 11.13 -3.31
N LEU A 117 0.03 10.36 -2.37
CA LEU A 117 1.48 10.12 -2.28
C LEU A 117 2.02 9.48 -3.58
N VAL A 118 1.35 8.44 -4.11
CA VAL A 118 1.74 7.81 -5.37
C VAL A 118 1.73 8.83 -6.52
N LYS A 119 0.67 9.65 -6.62
CA LYS A 119 0.57 10.71 -7.64
C LYS A 119 1.72 11.70 -7.55
N GLN A 120 2.00 12.21 -6.35
CA GLN A 120 3.04 13.22 -6.14
C GLN A 120 4.46 12.66 -6.32
N ARG A 121 4.66 11.37 -6.03
CA ARG A 121 5.97 10.71 -6.15
C ARG A 121 6.29 10.29 -7.57
N CYS A 122 5.34 9.65 -8.24
CA CYS A 122 5.57 8.98 -9.53
C CYS A 122 5.08 9.81 -10.74
N GLY A 123 4.16 10.76 -10.55
CA GLY A 123 3.61 11.58 -11.64
C GLY A 123 2.65 10.85 -12.60
N VAL A 124 2.40 9.55 -12.39
CA VAL A 124 1.52 8.73 -13.25
C VAL A 124 0.04 9.08 -13.08
N PRO A 125 -0.84 8.67 -14.01
CA PRO A 125 -2.28 8.66 -13.79
C PRO A 125 -2.63 7.80 -12.57
N VAL A 126 -3.40 8.36 -11.62
CA VAL A 126 -3.87 7.66 -10.43
C VAL A 126 -5.37 7.84 -10.32
N PHE A 127 -6.11 6.73 -10.24
CA PHE A 127 -7.56 6.73 -10.09
C PHE A 127 -7.97 5.96 -8.83
N THR A 128 -8.93 6.50 -8.10
CA THR A 128 -9.51 5.83 -6.94
C THR A 128 -10.97 5.53 -7.18
N GLY A 129 -11.46 4.41 -6.62
CA GLY A 129 -12.86 4.03 -6.74
C GLY A 129 -13.24 2.95 -5.74
N ARG A 130 -14.55 2.84 -5.46
CA ARG A 130 -15.09 1.72 -4.68
C ARG A 130 -14.95 0.42 -5.46
N GLU A 131 -15.22 0.48 -6.77
CA GLU A 131 -15.06 -0.61 -7.72
C GLU A 131 -13.79 -0.40 -8.54
N ARG A 132 -12.79 -1.25 -8.31
CA ARG A 132 -11.50 -1.19 -9.03
C ARG A 132 -11.64 -1.28 -10.53
N ALA A 133 -12.60 -2.06 -11.00
CA ALA A 133 -12.86 -2.25 -12.43
C ALA A 133 -13.29 -0.94 -13.09
N LEU A 134 -14.19 -0.18 -12.46
CA LEU A 134 -14.63 1.14 -12.95
C LEU A 134 -13.48 2.16 -12.93
N ALA A 135 -12.68 2.17 -11.85
CA ALA A 135 -11.51 3.04 -11.77
C ALA A 135 -10.49 2.74 -12.88
N ALA A 136 -10.27 1.45 -13.17
CA ALA A 136 -9.36 1.03 -14.24
C ALA A 136 -9.89 1.39 -15.64
N GLN A 137 -11.18 1.21 -15.89
CA GLN A 137 -11.80 1.63 -17.16
C GLN A 137 -11.73 3.14 -17.34
N ALA A 138 -12.02 3.94 -16.29
CA ALA A 138 -11.91 5.38 -16.34
C ALA A 138 -10.48 5.84 -16.62
N LEU A 139 -9.49 5.20 -16.00
CA LEU A 139 -8.07 5.46 -16.26
C LEU A 139 -7.72 5.20 -17.72
N LEU A 140 -8.09 4.05 -18.29
CA LEU A 140 -7.79 3.72 -19.69
C LEU A 140 -8.52 4.61 -20.67
N ASN A 141 -9.72 5.08 -20.35
CA ASN A 141 -10.46 6.03 -21.18
C ASN A 141 -9.80 7.41 -21.20
N ALA A 142 -9.30 7.87 -20.05
CA ALA A 142 -8.62 9.17 -19.95
C ALA A 142 -7.18 9.12 -20.46
N TYR A 143 -6.51 7.96 -20.33
CA TYR A 143 -5.12 7.75 -20.70
C TYR A 143 -4.97 6.48 -21.56
N PRO A 144 -5.39 6.53 -22.84
CA PRO A 144 -5.43 5.35 -23.72
C PRO A 144 -4.05 4.73 -24.03
N ASP A 145 -2.97 5.50 -23.86
CA ASP A 145 -1.60 5.01 -24.04
C ASP A 145 -1.08 4.19 -22.85
N THR A 146 -1.87 4.00 -21.80
CA THR A 146 -1.48 3.19 -20.64
C THR A 146 -1.27 1.73 -21.06
N GLN A 147 -0.10 1.19 -20.72
CA GLN A 147 0.34 -0.17 -21.09
C GLN A 147 0.33 -1.15 -19.91
N LEU A 148 0.28 -0.66 -18.69
CA LEU A 148 0.29 -1.43 -17.45
C LEU A 148 -0.51 -0.73 -16.37
N ILE A 149 -1.35 -1.47 -15.66
CA ILE A 149 -2.03 -0.98 -14.46
C ILE A 149 -1.46 -1.68 -13.22
N ILE A 150 -1.15 -0.87 -12.20
CA ILE A 150 -0.76 -1.37 -10.87
C ILE A 150 -1.90 -1.03 -9.90
N SER A 151 -2.45 -2.07 -9.24
CA SER A 151 -3.55 -1.91 -8.28
C SER A 151 -3.03 -2.00 -6.85
N ASP A 152 -3.21 -0.93 -6.08
CA ASP A 152 -2.92 -0.93 -4.64
C ASP A 152 -4.09 -1.52 -3.84
N ASP A 153 -3.76 -2.49 -2.97
CA ASP A 153 -4.69 -3.25 -2.09
C ASP A 153 -5.86 -3.89 -2.85
N GLY A 154 -5.56 -4.54 -3.96
CA GLY A 154 -6.57 -5.12 -4.88
C GLY A 154 -6.81 -6.62 -4.75
N LEU A 155 -6.08 -7.39 -3.92
CA LEU A 155 -6.15 -8.86 -3.88
C LEU A 155 -7.54 -9.44 -3.63
N GLN A 156 -8.37 -8.76 -2.84
CA GLN A 156 -9.73 -9.18 -2.54
C GLN A 156 -10.77 -8.68 -3.56
N HIS A 157 -10.38 -7.99 -4.64
CA HIS A 157 -11.30 -7.42 -5.64
C HIS A 157 -11.48 -8.31 -6.87
N ALA A 158 -12.23 -9.42 -6.71
CA ALA A 158 -12.46 -10.41 -7.76
C ALA A 158 -13.22 -9.86 -9.01
N ALA A 159 -13.85 -8.69 -8.92
CA ALA A 159 -14.51 -8.05 -10.07
C ALA A 159 -13.52 -7.52 -11.13
N LEU A 160 -12.25 -7.31 -10.78
CA LEU A 160 -11.19 -6.98 -11.71
C LEU A 160 -10.23 -8.15 -11.81
N HIS A 161 -10.05 -8.68 -13.01
CA HIS A 161 -9.01 -9.67 -13.27
C HIS A 161 -7.63 -9.02 -13.13
N HIS A 162 -6.71 -9.75 -12.54
CA HIS A 162 -5.30 -9.38 -12.50
C HIS A 162 -4.45 -10.54 -12.98
N ASP A 163 -3.36 -10.24 -13.63
CA ASP A 163 -2.48 -11.25 -14.24
C ASP A 163 -1.34 -11.62 -13.28
N ILE A 164 -0.94 -10.68 -12.45
CA ILE A 164 0.16 -10.84 -11.49
C ILE A 164 -0.28 -10.36 -10.12
N ALA A 165 -0.07 -11.18 -9.10
CA ALA A 165 -0.34 -10.87 -7.69
C ALA A 165 0.98 -10.78 -6.90
N VAL A 166 1.29 -9.63 -6.32
CA VAL A 166 2.40 -9.42 -5.38
C VAL A 166 1.82 -9.39 -3.97
N CYS A 167 1.99 -10.49 -3.24
CA CYS A 167 1.46 -10.67 -1.89
C CYS A 167 2.50 -10.22 -0.85
N VAL A 168 2.19 -9.16 -0.11
CA VAL A 168 3.11 -8.52 0.84
C VAL A 168 2.87 -9.05 2.25
N PHE A 169 3.94 -9.51 2.89
CA PHE A 169 3.97 -9.93 4.29
C PHE A 169 4.93 -9.06 5.09
N ASP A 170 4.73 -9.01 6.40
CA ASP A 170 5.66 -8.42 7.36
C ASP A 170 5.98 -9.42 8.48
N ASP A 171 6.71 -9.02 9.53
CA ASP A 171 7.11 -9.90 10.63
C ASP A 171 5.93 -10.55 11.39
N ARG A 172 4.69 -10.09 11.17
CA ARG A 172 3.49 -10.74 11.73
C ARG A 172 3.18 -12.08 11.05
N GLY A 173 3.77 -12.36 9.87
CA GLY A 173 3.47 -13.55 9.08
C GLY A 173 1.98 -13.68 8.81
N LEU A 174 1.34 -14.72 9.36
CA LEU A 174 -0.13 -14.91 9.31
C LEU A 174 -0.81 -14.56 10.65
N GLY A 175 -0.07 -14.01 11.60
CA GLY A 175 -0.56 -13.83 12.96
C GLY A 175 -0.94 -15.17 13.60
N ASN A 176 -2.13 -15.28 14.21
CA ASN A 176 -2.63 -16.55 14.74
C ASN A 176 -3.19 -17.51 13.68
N GLY A 177 -3.20 -17.12 12.40
CA GLY A 177 -3.64 -17.91 11.25
C GLY A 177 -5.17 -18.01 11.07
N TRP A 178 -5.94 -17.24 11.84
CA TRP A 178 -7.41 -17.24 11.74
C TRP A 178 -7.93 -16.03 10.95
N LEU A 179 -9.13 -16.21 10.37
CA LEU A 179 -9.85 -15.13 9.72
C LEU A 179 -10.40 -14.12 10.75
N LEU A 180 -10.72 -12.94 10.27
CA LEU A 180 -11.48 -11.96 11.05
C LEU A 180 -12.80 -12.57 11.56
N PRO A 181 -13.25 -12.25 12.79
CA PRO A 181 -12.62 -11.32 13.76
C PRO A 181 -11.61 -11.97 14.72
N ALA A 182 -11.50 -13.32 14.77
CA ALA A 182 -10.65 -14.03 15.72
C ALA A 182 -9.15 -14.00 15.35
N GLY A 183 -8.82 -13.63 14.14
CA GLY A 183 -7.47 -13.46 13.65
C GLY A 183 -7.37 -12.32 12.64
N PRO A 184 -6.15 -12.04 12.13
CA PRO A 184 -5.91 -10.89 11.27
C PRO A 184 -6.23 -11.13 9.80
N LEU A 185 -6.58 -12.36 9.39
CA LEU A 185 -6.69 -12.71 7.99
C LEU A 185 -7.99 -12.17 7.36
N ARG A 186 -7.87 -11.49 6.22
CA ARG A 186 -8.98 -11.04 5.36
C ARG A 186 -9.49 -12.17 4.45
N GLU A 187 -8.61 -13.13 4.13
CA GLU A 187 -8.87 -14.31 3.30
C GLU A 187 -8.02 -15.49 3.77
N THR A 188 -8.36 -16.68 3.35
CA THR A 188 -7.60 -17.90 3.71
C THR A 188 -6.22 -17.89 3.06
N TRP A 189 -5.24 -18.43 3.79
CA TRP A 189 -3.90 -18.67 3.27
C TRP A 189 -3.54 -20.15 3.37
N PRO A 190 -2.88 -20.78 2.37
CA PRO A 190 -2.53 -20.17 1.08
C PRO A 190 -3.78 -19.79 0.26
N ARG A 191 -3.62 -18.79 -0.62
CA ARG A 191 -4.68 -18.42 -1.57
C ARG A 191 -4.88 -19.55 -2.57
N ALA A 192 -6.13 -19.76 -2.96
CA ALA A 192 -6.41 -20.66 -4.09
C ALA A 192 -5.70 -20.15 -5.36
N ALA A 193 -5.05 -21.05 -6.07
CA ALA A 193 -4.48 -20.74 -7.38
C ALA A 193 -5.59 -20.29 -8.33
N THR A 194 -5.39 -19.18 -9.00
CA THR A 194 -6.26 -18.69 -10.07
C THR A 194 -5.57 -18.96 -11.40
N GLU A 195 -6.26 -19.61 -12.31
CA GLU A 195 -5.70 -19.92 -13.63
C GLU A 195 -5.25 -18.64 -14.34
N GLY A 196 -4.03 -18.68 -14.88
CA GLY A 196 -3.43 -17.55 -15.60
C GLY A 196 -2.91 -16.41 -14.69
N VAL A 197 -2.96 -16.57 -13.37
CA VAL A 197 -2.43 -15.58 -12.42
C VAL A 197 -1.11 -16.06 -11.83
N SER A 198 -0.04 -15.28 -12.02
CA SER A 198 1.25 -15.50 -11.35
C SER A 198 1.22 -14.87 -9.97
N GLN A 199 1.69 -15.61 -8.95
CA GLN A 199 1.75 -15.09 -7.58
C GLN A 199 3.19 -15.02 -7.08
N HIS A 200 3.58 -13.85 -6.60
CA HIS A 200 4.88 -13.58 -6.00
C HIS A 200 4.71 -13.17 -4.54
N LEU A 201 5.52 -13.75 -3.68
CA LEU A 201 5.52 -13.45 -2.26
C LEU A 201 6.69 -12.51 -1.95
N VAL A 202 6.41 -11.43 -1.25
CA VAL A 202 7.43 -10.51 -0.77
C VAL A 202 7.26 -10.25 0.72
N HIS A 203 8.36 -10.07 1.45
CA HIS A 203 8.29 -9.72 2.86
C HIS A 203 9.07 -8.45 3.15
N THR A 204 8.47 -7.58 3.94
CA THR A 204 9.02 -6.28 4.36
C THR A 204 9.60 -6.34 5.78
N GLY A 205 9.51 -7.49 6.43
CA GLY A 205 10.03 -7.74 7.77
C GLY A 205 11.48 -8.23 7.76
N THR A 206 11.98 -8.53 8.95
CA THR A 206 13.31 -9.13 9.19
C THR A 206 13.27 -10.65 9.10
N LEU A 207 12.11 -11.26 9.36
CA LEU A 207 11.91 -12.71 9.31
C LEU A 207 11.38 -13.13 7.94
N PRO A 208 12.00 -14.14 7.29
CA PRO A 208 11.51 -14.65 6.03
C PRO A 208 10.12 -15.30 6.21
N PHE A 209 9.29 -15.20 5.19
CA PHE A 209 7.97 -15.84 5.13
C PHE A 209 7.89 -16.81 3.95
N GLY A 210 8.06 -18.09 4.20
CA GLY A 210 8.13 -19.11 3.14
C GLY A 210 9.20 -18.76 2.10
N ASP A 211 8.91 -18.99 0.83
CA ASP A 211 9.79 -18.67 -0.30
C ASP A 211 9.66 -17.20 -0.77
N SER A 212 9.33 -16.29 0.16
CA SER A 212 9.14 -14.89 -0.17
C SER A 212 10.45 -14.16 -0.42
N HIS A 213 10.42 -13.22 -1.36
CA HIS A 213 11.53 -12.31 -1.63
C HIS A 213 11.64 -11.23 -0.55
N ALA A 214 12.84 -11.00 -0.05
CA ALA A 214 13.10 -9.94 0.93
C ALA A 214 13.07 -8.57 0.27
N VAL A 215 12.27 -7.65 0.82
CA VAL A 215 12.24 -6.24 0.45
C VAL A 215 13.09 -5.46 1.43
N LYS A 216 14.17 -4.86 0.96
CA LYS A 216 14.97 -3.95 1.79
C LYS A 216 14.25 -2.62 1.88
N ARG A 217 14.16 -2.08 3.09
CA ARG A 217 13.56 -0.77 3.36
C ARG A 217 14.58 0.11 4.07
N LYS A 218 14.76 1.32 3.57
CA LYS A 218 15.62 2.33 4.20
C LYS A 218 14.98 3.71 4.06
N LEU A 219 15.25 4.60 5.00
CA LEU A 219 14.98 6.00 4.76
C LEU A 219 15.85 6.51 3.61
N SER A 220 15.27 7.36 2.78
CA SER A 220 16.03 8.07 1.77
C SER A 220 17.14 8.89 2.42
N GLY A 221 18.27 9.01 1.74
CA GLY A 221 19.32 9.93 2.16
C GLY A 221 18.93 11.42 2.06
N THR A 222 17.77 11.72 1.45
CA THR A 222 17.32 13.09 1.17
C THR A 222 15.94 13.33 1.78
N ALA A 223 15.77 14.41 2.51
CA ALA A 223 14.48 14.95 2.96
C ALA A 223 13.99 16.04 1.99
N ARG A 224 12.66 16.16 1.82
CA ARG A 224 12.03 17.23 1.05
C ARG A 224 10.94 17.92 1.85
N ASN A 225 10.64 19.19 1.56
CA ASN A 225 9.53 19.91 2.18
C ASN A 225 8.49 20.36 1.14
N GLY A 226 7.37 20.91 1.60
CA GLY A 226 6.29 21.39 0.75
C GLY A 226 6.63 22.67 -0.03
N LEU A 227 7.75 23.34 0.30
CA LEU A 227 8.28 24.50 -0.44
C LEU A 227 9.13 24.06 -1.66
N GLY A 228 9.31 22.75 -1.87
CA GLY A 228 10.15 22.21 -2.94
C GLY A 228 11.64 22.12 -2.58
N GLU A 229 12.04 22.50 -1.37
CA GLU A 229 13.42 22.32 -0.94
C GLU A 229 13.76 20.85 -0.73
N ARG A 230 14.99 20.48 -1.09
CA ARG A 230 15.58 19.17 -0.83
C ARG A 230 16.88 19.35 -0.06
N ARG A 231 17.11 18.51 0.95
CA ARG A 231 18.34 18.51 1.75
C ARG A 231 18.74 17.09 2.08
N GLU A 232 20.06 16.87 2.04
CA GLU A 232 20.63 15.60 2.51
C GLU A 232 20.29 15.39 3.98
N LEU A 233 19.83 14.20 4.34
CA LEU A 233 19.48 13.86 5.72
C LEU A 233 20.72 13.96 6.65
N SER A 234 21.91 13.65 6.12
CA SER A 234 23.19 13.82 6.81
C SER A 234 23.47 15.25 7.28
N SER A 235 22.91 16.27 6.60
CA SER A 235 23.04 17.67 7.01
C SER A 235 22.35 18.01 8.33
N TRP A 236 21.53 17.09 8.83
CA TRP A 236 20.81 17.17 10.10
C TRP A 236 21.45 16.35 11.22
N HIS A 237 22.58 15.69 10.94
CA HIS A 237 23.30 14.91 11.94
C HIS A 237 23.66 15.80 13.17
N GLY A 238 23.33 15.31 14.36
CA GLY A 238 23.56 16.02 15.62
C GLY A 238 22.61 17.21 15.89
N LYS A 239 21.66 17.51 14.99
CA LYS A 239 20.69 18.59 15.18
C LYS A 239 19.46 18.09 15.92
N GLN A 240 18.92 18.96 16.78
CA GLN A 240 17.66 18.75 17.47
C GLN A 240 16.50 19.01 16.51
N VAL A 241 15.54 18.08 16.46
CA VAL A 241 14.35 18.15 15.59
C VAL A 241 13.14 17.55 16.30
N GLN A 242 11.95 17.87 15.81
CA GLN A 242 10.69 17.21 16.18
C GLN A 242 10.36 16.15 15.12
N ALA A 243 9.74 15.07 15.53
CA ALA A 243 9.27 14.02 14.62
C ALA A 243 7.81 13.67 14.85
N LEU A 244 7.04 13.59 13.76
CA LEU A 244 5.63 13.20 13.73
C LEU A 244 5.46 11.97 12.82
N ALA A 245 4.67 11.01 13.28
CA ALA A 245 4.26 9.90 12.43
C ALA A 245 2.84 9.41 12.78
N ALA A 246 1.93 9.44 11.80
CA ALA A 246 0.57 8.92 11.85
C ALA A 246 0.45 7.68 10.95
N ILE A 247 1.24 6.67 11.24
CA ILE A 247 1.35 5.40 10.51
C ILE A 247 1.25 4.21 11.48
N ALA A 248 1.03 3.01 10.95
CA ALA A 248 0.85 1.80 11.75
C ALA A 248 2.02 1.46 12.70
N ARG A 249 3.26 1.89 12.37
CA ARG A 249 4.47 1.61 13.15
C ARG A 249 5.35 2.86 13.30
N PRO A 250 4.93 3.88 14.04
CA PRO A 250 5.67 5.14 14.16
C PRO A 250 7.06 4.98 14.79
N ALA A 251 7.21 4.02 15.71
CA ALA A 251 8.48 3.77 16.38
C ALA A 251 9.62 3.39 15.40
N LEU A 252 9.31 2.67 14.31
CA LEU A 252 10.30 2.33 13.29
C LEU A 252 10.79 3.57 12.55
N PHE A 253 9.90 4.52 12.25
CA PHE A 253 10.28 5.77 11.63
C PHE A 253 11.18 6.61 12.53
N PHE A 254 10.80 6.75 13.81
CA PHE A 254 11.63 7.49 14.77
C PHE A 254 13.02 6.86 14.95
N SER A 255 13.08 5.55 15.15
CA SER A 255 14.37 4.85 15.26
C SER A 255 15.23 5.01 14.01
N SER A 256 14.62 5.04 12.82
CA SER A 256 15.37 5.24 11.57
C SER A 256 15.95 6.65 11.46
N LEU A 257 15.23 7.69 11.94
CA LEU A 257 15.75 9.07 12.01
C LEU A 257 16.90 9.16 13.03
N GLU A 258 16.77 8.51 14.18
CA GLU A 258 17.84 8.46 15.20
C GLU A 258 19.09 7.74 14.67
N MET A 259 18.91 6.61 13.96
CA MET A 259 20.03 5.92 13.29
C MET A 259 20.70 6.78 12.21
N ALA A 260 19.95 7.68 11.57
CA ALA A 260 20.50 8.67 10.65
C ALA A 260 21.20 9.83 11.36
N GLY A 261 21.24 9.83 12.69
CA GLY A 261 21.98 10.79 13.52
C GLY A 261 21.20 12.05 13.92
N LEU A 262 19.88 12.09 13.72
CA LEU A 262 19.04 13.19 14.20
C LEU A 262 18.76 13.04 15.70
N ILE A 263 18.68 14.15 16.42
CA ILE A 263 18.32 14.17 17.85
C ILE A 263 16.84 14.52 17.97
N LEU A 264 16.00 13.51 18.22
CA LEU A 264 14.55 13.69 18.35
C LEU A 264 14.22 14.19 19.76
N VAL A 265 13.94 15.49 19.92
CA VAL A 265 13.55 16.10 21.21
C VAL A 265 12.05 15.96 21.49
N ASP A 266 11.23 15.80 20.44
CA ASP A 266 9.81 15.52 20.53
C ASP A 266 9.44 14.44 19.51
N LYS A 267 8.71 13.40 19.97
CA LYS A 267 8.27 12.27 19.15
C LYS A 267 6.76 12.13 19.30
N GLN A 268 6.03 12.49 18.27
CA GLN A 268 4.57 12.40 18.27
C GLN A 268 4.07 11.25 17.41
N ALA A 269 3.65 10.19 18.08
CA ALA A 269 3.00 9.04 17.45
C ALA A 269 1.49 9.26 17.50
N LEU A 270 0.86 9.34 16.34
CA LEU A 270 -0.59 9.48 16.18
C LEU A 270 -1.18 8.20 15.57
N PRO A 271 -2.51 7.98 15.71
CA PRO A 271 -3.19 6.87 15.05
C PRO A 271 -2.95 6.88 13.52
N ASP A 272 -2.88 5.69 12.92
CA ASP A 272 -2.76 5.58 11.46
C ASP A 272 -3.93 6.30 10.79
N HIS A 273 -3.64 7.07 9.72
CA HIS A 273 -4.57 7.95 9.03
C HIS A 273 -5.15 9.10 9.86
N ALA A 274 -4.53 9.51 10.97
CA ALA A 274 -4.98 10.66 11.73
C ALA A 274 -5.12 11.90 10.84
N ASP A 275 -6.14 12.70 11.14
CA ASP A 275 -6.27 14.05 10.56
C ASP A 275 -5.20 14.96 11.17
N LEU A 276 -4.39 15.57 10.32
CA LEU A 276 -3.30 16.46 10.72
C LEU A 276 -3.61 17.92 10.41
N SER A 277 -4.78 18.26 9.91
CA SER A 277 -5.15 19.61 9.47
C SER A 277 -5.04 20.70 10.56
N ALA A 278 -5.26 20.31 11.81
CA ALA A 278 -5.16 21.21 12.97
C ALA A 278 -3.85 21.02 13.77
N TRP A 279 -2.97 20.11 13.34
CA TRP A 279 -1.74 19.83 14.07
C TRP A 279 -0.74 20.99 13.95
N LYS A 280 -0.09 21.30 15.06
CA LYS A 280 0.94 22.37 15.15
C LYS A 280 2.18 21.84 15.85
N PRO A 281 3.38 22.28 15.44
CA PRO A 281 4.62 21.94 16.14
C PRO A 281 4.66 22.51 17.55
N ALA A 282 5.30 21.79 18.47
CA ALA A 282 5.46 22.21 19.86
C ALA A 282 6.53 23.29 20.04
N SER A 283 7.41 23.49 19.07
CA SER A 283 8.50 24.48 19.07
C SER A 283 8.87 24.87 17.63
N ASP A 284 9.78 25.85 17.49
CA ASP A 284 10.29 26.33 16.18
C ASP A 284 11.34 25.40 15.54
N LEU A 285 11.59 24.23 16.13
CA LEU A 285 12.50 23.23 15.55
C LEU A 285 11.91 22.63 14.29
N ALA A 286 12.79 22.19 13.39
CA ALA A 286 12.37 21.51 12.17
C ALA A 286 11.55 20.27 12.49
N VAL A 287 10.43 20.11 11.79
CA VAL A 287 9.51 18.98 11.90
C VAL A 287 9.84 17.96 10.83
N PHE A 288 10.07 16.72 11.25
CA PHE A 288 10.25 15.58 10.36
C PHE A 288 9.04 14.66 10.39
N CYS A 289 8.58 14.22 9.23
CA CYS A 289 7.44 13.31 9.10
C CYS A 289 7.65 12.29 7.99
N THR A 290 6.75 11.31 7.91
CA THR A 290 6.71 10.39 6.77
C THR A 290 6.15 11.09 5.53
N GLU A 291 6.42 10.59 4.33
CA GLU A 291 5.80 11.13 3.10
C GLU A 291 4.27 11.02 3.13
N LYS A 292 3.74 9.93 3.72
CA LYS A 292 2.29 9.72 3.90
C LYS A 292 1.67 10.82 4.76
N ASP A 293 2.38 11.30 5.79
CA ASP A 293 1.91 12.37 6.66
C ASP A 293 2.13 13.75 6.04
N ALA A 294 3.20 13.90 5.29
CA ALA A 294 3.56 15.15 4.63
C ALA A 294 2.45 15.66 3.70
N VAL A 295 1.79 14.79 2.93
CA VAL A 295 0.68 15.19 2.05
C VAL A 295 -0.47 15.85 2.81
N LYS A 296 -0.64 15.53 4.11
CA LYS A 296 -1.64 16.13 5.01
C LYS A 296 -1.12 17.38 5.71
N LEU A 297 0.20 17.48 5.95
CA LEU A 297 0.82 18.60 6.65
C LEU A 297 1.13 19.79 5.73
N TRP A 298 1.63 19.54 4.54
CA TRP A 298 2.11 20.60 3.65
C TRP A 298 1.09 21.69 3.28
N PRO A 299 -0.22 21.42 3.20
CA PRO A 299 -1.20 22.48 2.97
C PRO A 299 -1.18 23.62 4.01
N HIS A 300 -0.77 23.34 5.25
CA HIS A 300 -0.74 24.33 6.34
C HIS A 300 0.65 24.46 7.02
N LEU A 301 1.54 23.48 6.84
CA LEU A 301 2.91 23.49 7.34
C LEU A 301 3.89 23.06 6.23
N PRO A 302 4.06 23.88 5.17
CA PRO A 302 4.89 23.50 4.02
C PRO A 302 6.38 23.36 4.38
N SER A 303 6.83 23.90 5.53
CA SER A 303 8.19 23.73 6.04
C SER A 303 8.50 22.37 6.65
N ALA A 304 7.48 21.48 6.85
CA ALA A 304 7.70 20.14 7.37
C ALA A 304 8.52 19.30 6.38
N TRP A 305 9.51 18.57 6.89
CA TRP A 305 10.43 17.75 6.13
C TRP A 305 9.90 16.31 6.07
N ALA A 306 9.54 15.87 4.89
CA ALA A 306 9.21 14.47 4.61
C ALA A 306 10.49 13.70 4.30
N VAL A 307 10.66 12.54 4.94
CA VAL A 307 11.72 11.59 4.59
C VAL A 307 11.11 10.40 3.88
N PRO A 308 11.42 10.21 2.59
CA PRO A 308 10.95 9.06 1.84
C PRO A 308 11.37 7.73 2.45
N LEU A 309 10.50 6.74 2.37
CA LEU A 309 10.84 5.36 2.64
C LEU A 309 11.08 4.65 1.30
N ASP A 310 12.35 4.44 0.99
CA ASP A 310 12.74 3.71 -0.22
C ASP A 310 12.63 2.21 0.04
N CYS A 311 12.05 1.51 -0.93
CA CYS A 311 11.96 0.06 -0.97
C CYS A 311 12.83 -0.47 -2.11
N GLU A 312 13.56 -1.54 -1.87
CA GLU A 312 14.36 -2.21 -2.89
C GLU A 312 13.86 -3.66 -3.03
N LEU A 313 13.13 -3.93 -4.10
CA LEU A 313 12.79 -5.29 -4.51
C LEU A 313 14.02 -5.97 -5.13
N PRO A 314 14.18 -7.29 -4.95
CA PRO A 314 15.29 -8.01 -5.56
C PRO A 314 15.29 -7.86 -7.09
N PRO A 315 16.46 -7.61 -7.71
CA PRO A 315 16.55 -7.46 -9.17
C PRO A 315 16.01 -8.65 -9.96
N ALA A 316 16.17 -9.87 -9.42
CA ALA A 316 15.63 -11.09 -10.03
C ALA A 316 14.11 -11.06 -10.11
N LEU A 317 13.42 -10.63 -9.05
CA LEU A 317 11.97 -10.49 -9.04
C LEU A 317 11.51 -9.41 -10.03
N LEU A 318 12.18 -8.25 -10.05
CA LEU A 318 11.86 -7.17 -10.99
C LEU A 318 12.01 -7.62 -12.45
N ALA A 319 13.11 -8.33 -12.77
CA ALA A 319 13.33 -8.89 -14.11
C ALA A 319 12.23 -9.91 -14.49
N GLU A 320 11.82 -10.76 -13.55
CA GLU A 320 10.75 -11.72 -13.76
C GLU A 320 9.40 -11.03 -14.01
N LEU A 321 9.05 -10.01 -13.21
CA LEU A 321 7.82 -9.23 -13.40
C LEU A 321 7.80 -8.53 -14.77
N VAL A 322 8.91 -7.92 -15.19
CA VAL A 322 9.04 -7.31 -16.53
C VAL A 322 8.84 -8.34 -17.64
N ALA A 323 9.49 -9.50 -17.55
CA ALA A 323 9.34 -10.57 -18.54
C ALA A 323 7.90 -11.12 -18.60
N GLN A 324 7.20 -11.20 -17.46
CA GLN A 324 5.79 -11.59 -17.42
C GLN A 324 4.89 -10.55 -18.09
N VAL A 325 5.06 -9.25 -17.77
CA VAL A 325 4.29 -8.15 -18.37
C VAL A 325 4.54 -8.09 -19.89
N GLN A 326 5.78 -8.23 -20.35
CA GLN A 326 6.10 -8.28 -21.77
C GLN A 326 5.40 -9.42 -22.51
N ARG A 327 5.35 -10.62 -21.93
CA ARG A 327 4.62 -11.77 -22.52
C ARG A 327 3.12 -11.52 -22.62
N LEU A 328 2.51 -10.89 -21.59
CA LEU A 328 1.09 -10.58 -21.57
C LEU A 328 0.71 -9.47 -22.56
N SER A 329 1.62 -8.53 -22.83
CA SER A 329 1.41 -7.42 -23.77
C SER A 329 1.68 -7.80 -25.23
N SER A 330 2.30 -8.96 -25.49
CA SER A 330 2.59 -9.40 -26.85
C SER A 330 1.30 -9.88 -27.56
N PRO A 331 1.11 -9.58 -28.88
CA PRO A 331 -0.10 -9.96 -29.63
C PRO A 331 -0.43 -11.46 -29.62
N HIS A 332 0.52 -12.32 -29.30
CA HIS A 332 0.35 -13.77 -29.17
C HIS A 332 -0.08 -14.21 -27.76
N GLY A 333 -0.09 -13.31 -26.78
CA GLY A 333 -0.52 -13.58 -25.39
C GLY A 333 -2.03 -13.41 -25.14
N GLN A 334 -2.71 -12.66 -25.99
CA GLN A 334 -4.16 -12.52 -25.94
C GLN A 334 -4.84 -13.72 -26.56
N LYS A 335 -4.98 -14.82 -25.80
CA LYS A 335 -5.93 -15.86 -26.16
C LYS A 335 -7.34 -15.26 -26.08
N THR A 336 -7.91 -14.93 -27.24
CA THR A 336 -9.35 -14.73 -27.42
C THR A 336 -10.07 -15.96 -26.89
N THR A 337 -10.83 -15.80 -25.84
CA THR A 337 -11.92 -16.70 -25.44
C THR A 337 -13.21 -15.92 -25.44
#